data_c19acab79ea55f26d5289c7733407d92
#
_entry.id   c19acab79ea55f26d5289c7733407d92
#
_cell.length_a   1.000
_cell.length_b   1.000
_cell.length_c   1.000
_cell.angle_alpha   90.00
_cell.angle_beta   90.00
_cell.angle_gamma   90.00
#
_symmetry.space_group_name_H-M   'P 1'
#
loop_
_entity.id
_entity.type
_entity.pdbx_description
1 polymer ?
#
loop_
_entity_poly.entity_id
_entity_poly.type
_entity_poly.pdbx_seq_one_letter_code
_entity_poly.pdbx_strand_id
1 'polypeptide(L)'
;MHVNSATGLSPQITNWLRTAVNRFPDVHAAYLFGSRARGDYSPRSDIDIAIDAPNMSPARFARLRSEIDELPIAFGLDCVWMRSLPDSGLKAQIERDARAL
;
A
#
# COMPACT_ATOMS: atom_id res chain seq x y z
N MET A 1 -14.76 -7.09 -16.11
CA MET A 1 -14.37 -6.59 -14.79
C MET A 1 -14.03 -5.11 -14.89
N HIS A 2 -14.58 -4.33 -13.99
CA HIS A 2 -14.30 -2.90 -13.96
C HIS A 2 -12.96 -2.63 -13.28
N VAL A 3 -12.12 -1.79 -13.88
CA VAL A 3 -10.81 -1.41 -13.35
C VAL A 3 -10.80 0.08 -13.11
N ASN A 4 -10.18 0.52 -12.01
CA ASN A 4 -9.95 1.94 -11.78
C ASN A 4 -8.91 2.42 -12.80
N SER A 5 -9.32 3.29 -13.72
CA SER A 5 -8.44 3.79 -14.79
C SER A 5 -7.28 4.62 -14.25
N ALA A 6 -7.43 5.24 -13.06
CA ALA A 6 -6.36 6.04 -12.47
C ALA A 6 -5.22 5.17 -11.90
N THR A 7 -5.54 3.99 -11.36
CA THR A 7 -4.54 3.11 -10.72
C THR A 7 -4.32 1.80 -11.45
N GLY A 8 -5.23 1.43 -12.35
CA GLY A 8 -5.21 0.14 -13.03
C GLY A 8 -5.59 -1.05 -12.14
N LEU A 9 -6.09 -0.79 -10.92
CA LEU A 9 -6.47 -1.84 -9.99
C LEU A 9 -7.97 -2.09 -10.02
N SER A 10 -8.37 -3.37 -9.97
CA SER A 10 -9.77 -3.73 -9.87
C SER A 10 -10.31 -3.38 -8.48
N PRO A 11 -11.63 -3.14 -8.36
CA PRO A 11 -12.24 -2.95 -7.05
C PRO A 11 -11.99 -4.11 -6.09
N GLN A 12 -11.91 -5.33 -6.60
CA GLN A 12 -11.64 -6.52 -5.80
C GLN A 12 -10.27 -6.46 -5.12
N ILE A 13 -9.22 -6.08 -5.88
CA ILE A 13 -7.87 -5.94 -5.33
C ILE A 13 -7.85 -4.87 -4.25
N THR A 14 -8.46 -3.73 -4.53
CA THR A 14 -8.54 -2.63 -3.55
C THR A 14 -9.26 -3.09 -2.28
N ASN A 15 -10.35 -3.83 -2.40
CA ASN A 15 -11.09 -4.33 -1.25
C ASN A 15 -10.29 -5.35 -0.44
N TRP A 16 -9.55 -6.23 -1.09
CA TRP A 16 -8.67 -7.18 -0.40
C TRP A 16 -7.63 -6.44 0.44
N LEU A 17 -7.00 -5.42 -0.15
CA LEU A 17 -5.99 -4.63 0.56
C LEU A 17 -6.59 -3.89 1.75
N ARG A 18 -7.74 -3.24 1.57
CA ARG A 18 -8.44 -2.55 2.65
C ARG A 18 -8.83 -3.50 3.78
N THR A 19 -9.35 -4.66 3.42
CA THR A 19 -9.78 -5.66 4.41
C THR A 19 -8.59 -6.12 5.25
N ALA A 20 -7.45 -6.40 4.61
CA ALA A 20 -6.25 -6.82 5.32
C ALA A 20 -5.77 -5.72 6.29
N VAL A 21 -5.71 -4.48 5.83
CA VAL A 21 -5.27 -3.35 6.65
C VAL A 21 -6.23 -3.09 7.81
N ASN A 22 -7.54 -3.21 7.56
CA ASN A 22 -8.55 -2.94 8.58
C ASN A 22 -8.59 -3.96 9.71
N ARG A 23 -7.90 -5.08 9.57
CA ARG A 23 -7.73 -6.04 10.66
C ARG A 23 -6.78 -5.54 11.74
N PHE A 24 -6.06 -4.46 11.46
CA PHE A 24 -5.07 -3.90 12.38
C PHE A 24 -5.53 -2.51 12.82
N PRO A 25 -6.18 -2.40 14.00
CA PRO A 25 -6.73 -1.11 14.45
C PRO A 25 -5.67 -0.07 14.77
N ASP A 26 -4.40 -0.46 14.93
CA ASP A 26 -3.29 0.47 15.12
C ASP A 26 -2.83 1.13 13.81
N VAL A 27 -3.36 0.75 12.66
CA VAL A 27 -3.14 1.46 11.41
C VAL A 27 -4.02 2.70 11.37
N HIS A 28 -3.39 3.88 11.25
CA HIS A 28 -4.10 5.14 11.10
C HIS A 28 -4.57 5.35 9.67
N ALA A 29 -3.73 5.00 8.70
CA ALA A 29 -4.06 5.14 7.29
C ALA A 29 -3.17 4.25 6.45
N ALA A 30 -3.64 3.91 5.25
CA ALA A 30 -2.87 3.20 4.25
C ALA A 30 -2.99 3.94 2.93
N TYR A 31 -1.90 4.02 2.20
CA TYR A 31 -1.82 4.77 0.96
C TYR A 31 -1.23 3.94 -0.15
N LEU A 32 -1.76 4.16 -1.36
CA LEU A 32 -1.12 3.72 -2.58
C LEU A 32 -0.13 4.81 -2.99
N PHE A 33 1.10 4.43 -3.36
CA PHE A 33 2.08 5.37 -3.88
C PHE A 33 2.79 4.80 -5.10
N GLY A 34 3.80 5.49 -5.61
CA GLY A 34 4.54 5.04 -6.78
C GLY A 34 3.77 5.20 -8.08
N SER A 35 4.12 4.41 -9.09
CA SER A 35 3.62 4.60 -10.46
C SER A 35 2.10 4.46 -10.56
N ARG A 36 1.48 3.56 -9.80
CA ARG A 36 0.02 3.38 -9.84
C ARG A 36 -0.72 4.56 -9.22
N ALA A 37 -0.14 5.20 -8.21
CA ALA A 37 -0.72 6.41 -7.63
C ALA A 37 -0.58 7.61 -8.56
N ARG A 38 0.55 7.72 -9.25
CA ARG A 38 0.80 8.81 -10.20
C ARG A 38 0.03 8.66 -11.51
N GLY A 39 -0.32 7.44 -11.88
CA GLY A 39 -1.00 7.15 -13.14
C GLY A 39 -0.06 6.83 -14.29
N ASP A 40 1.25 6.76 -14.07
CA ASP A 40 2.23 6.42 -15.11
C ASP A 40 2.66 4.95 -15.05
N TYR A 41 1.79 4.10 -14.51
CA TYR A 41 2.02 2.67 -14.40
C TYR A 41 1.94 1.96 -15.75
N SER A 42 2.61 0.81 -15.84
CA SER A 42 2.38 -0.18 -16.89
C SER A 42 1.48 -1.30 -16.35
N PRO A 43 0.94 -2.18 -17.22
CA PRO A 43 0.13 -3.30 -16.73
C PRO A 43 0.85 -4.24 -15.76
N ARG A 44 2.18 -4.21 -15.75
CA ARG A 44 3.00 -5.07 -14.89
C ARG A 44 3.61 -4.31 -13.71
N SER A 45 3.27 -3.05 -13.53
CA SER A 45 3.80 -2.28 -12.41
C SER A 45 3.41 -2.88 -11.07
N ASP A 46 4.36 -2.89 -10.13
CA ASP A 46 4.10 -3.33 -8.76
C ASP A 46 3.10 -2.41 -8.08
N ILE A 47 2.48 -2.94 -7.05
CA ILE A 47 1.60 -2.18 -6.17
C ILE A 47 2.43 -1.75 -4.96
N ASP A 48 2.57 -0.44 -4.77
CA ASP A 48 3.34 0.13 -3.68
C ASP A 48 2.40 0.70 -2.62
N ILE A 49 2.51 0.19 -1.40
CA ILE A 49 1.63 0.56 -0.29
C ILE A 49 2.46 1.11 0.86
N ALA A 50 2.04 2.26 1.39
CA ALA A 50 2.63 2.87 2.56
C ALA A 50 1.66 2.80 3.73
N ILE A 51 2.13 2.32 4.88
CA ILE A 51 1.32 2.16 6.08
C ILE A 51 1.69 3.23 7.09
N ASP A 52 0.71 4.04 7.48
CA ASP A 52 0.84 5.01 8.56
C ASP A 52 0.31 4.39 9.84
N ALA A 53 1.22 3.90 10.67
CA ALA A 53 0.90 3.25 11.93
C ALA A 53 2.00 3.59 12.95
N PRO A 54 2.00 4.81 13.50
CA PRO A 54 3.09 5.29 14.35
C PRO A 54 3.23 4.52 15.67
N ASN A 55 2.16 3.88 16.13
CA ASN A 55 2.16 3.16 17.41
C ASN A 55 2.26 1.64 17.26
N MET A 56 2.39 1.16 16.02
CA MET A 56 2.49 -0.28 15.74
C MET A 56 3.88 -0.79 16.14
N SER A 57 3.92 -2.02 16.66
CA SER A 57 5.19 -2.67 16.94
C SER A 57 5.79 -3.27 15.65
N PRO A 58 7.12 -3.48 15.59
CA PRO A 58 7.72 -4.16 14.43
C PRO A 58 7.15 -5.55 14.18
N ALA A 59 6.83 -6.29 15.22
CA ALA A 59 6.24 -7.63 15.10
C ALA A 59 4.85 -7.57 14.45
N ARG A 60 4.04 -6.59 14.84
CA ARG A 60 2.72 -6.43 14.25
C ARG A 60 2.79 -5.96 12.79
N PHE A 61 3.74 -5.08 12.47
CA PHE A 61 3.94 -4.67 11.09
C PHE A 61 4.35 -5.87 10.22
N ALA A 62 5.25 -6.71 10.71
CA ALA A 62 5.66 -7.92 10.00
C ALA A 62 4.46 -8.84 9.74
N ARG A 63 3.54 -8.95 10.70
CA ARG A 63 2.32 -9.72 10.55
C ARG A 63 1.38 -9.12 9.50
N LEU A 64 1.19 -7.81 9.52
CA LEU A 64 0.38 -7.13 8.50
C LEU A 64 0.97 -7.35 7.11
N ARG A 65 2.27 -7.18 6.96
CA ARG A 65 2.97 -7.39 5.70
C ARG A 65 2.79 -8.82 5.19
N SER A 66 2.89 -9.81 6.08
CA SER A 66 2.67 -11.21 5.75
C SER A 66 1.24 -11.44 5.25
N GLU A 67 0.24 -10.87 5.90
CA GLU A 67 -1.15 -11.02 5.47
C GLU A 67 -1.40 -10.40 4.11
N ILE A 68 -0.77 -9.25 3.83
CA ILE A 68 -0.86 -8.63 2.50
C ILE A 68 -0.19 -9.51 1.45
N ASP A 69 0.97 -10.09 1.76
CA ASP A 69 1.69 -10.96 0.83
C ASP A 69 0.94 -12.25 0.51
N GLU A 70 0.06 -12.68 1.40
CA GLU A 70 -0.76 -13.88 1.20
C GLU A 70 -2.01 -13.65 0.35
N LEU A 71 -2.33 -12.40 0.02
CA LEU A 71 -3.48 -12.11 -0.81
C LEU A 71 -3.29 -12.68 -2.23
N PRO A 72 -4.37 -13.18 -2.86
CA PRO A 72 -4.26 -13.78 -4.19
C PRO A 72 -4.17 -12.71 -5.29
N ILE A 73 -3.13 -11.90 -5.21
CA ILE A 73 -2.87 -10.81 -6.15
C ILE A 73 -1.67 -11.19 -7.01
N ALA A 74 -1.84 -11.10 -8.33
CA ALA A 74 -0.82 -11.52 -9.29
C ALA A 74 0.32 -10.50 -9.46
N PHE A 75 0.13 -9.28 -8.98
CA PHE A 75 1.15 -8.23 -9.09
C PHE A 75 2.14 -8.32 -7.93
N GLY A 76 3.35 -7.82 -8.14
CA GLY A 76 4.28 -7.61 -7.04
C GLY A 76 3.70 -6.59 -6.06
N LEU A 77 3.92 -6.82 -4.78
CA LEU A 77 3.49 -5.94 -3.71
C LEU A 77 4.71 -5.48 -2.91
N ASP A 78 4.82 -4.17 -2.72
CA ASP A 78 5.83 -3.58 -1.85
C ASP A 78 5.10 -2.80 -0.76
N CYS A 79 5.29 -3.23 0.49
CA CYS A 79 4.62 -2.65 1.64
C CYS A 79 5.64 -2.01 2.55
N VAL A 80 5.58 -0.70 2.72
CA VAL A 80 6.51 0.04 3.55
C VAL A 80 5.81 0.61 4.77
N TRP A 81 6.51 0.63 5.89
CA TRP A 81 6.04 1.22 7.13
C TRP A 81 6.61 2.64 7.22
N MET A 82 5.74 3.65 7.15
CA MET A 82 6.17 5.04 7.09
C MET A 82 7.06 5.43 8.27
N ARG A 83 6.77 4.89 9.45
CA ARG A 83 7.56 5.15 10.65
C ARG A 83 9.03 4.74 10.50
N SER A 84 9.30 3.68 9.75
CA SER A 84 10.67 3.15 9.58
C SER A 84 11.45 3.87 8.49
N LEU A 85 10.80 4.71 7.70
CA LEU A 85 11.48 5.42 6.62
C LEU A 85 12.34 6.55 7.19
N PRO A 86 13.59 6.66 6.75
CA PRO A 86 14.40 7.82 7.08
C PRO A 86 13.79 9.07 6.43
N ASP A 87 14.13 10.24 6.98
CA ASP A 87 13.72 11.51 6.38
C ASP A 87 14.50 11.72 5.08
N SER A 88 14.01 11.07 4.03
CA SER A 88 14.70 10.93 2.75
C SER A 88 13.76 11.27 1.59
N GLY A 89 14.29 11.18 0.38
CA GLY A 89 13.52 11.41 -0.84
C GLY A 89 12.31 10.49 -0.98
N LEU A 90 12.38 9.25 -0.51
CA LEU A 90 11.26 8.32 -0.61
C LEU A 90 10.08 8.78 0.23
N LYS A 91 10.33 9.24 1.46
CA LYS A 91 9.26 9.75 2.32
C LYS A 91 8.57 10.95 1.70
N ALA A 92 9.36 11.90 1.17
CA ALA A 92 8.82 13.07 0.48
C ALA A 92 8.03 12.69 -0.77
N GLN A 93 8.50 11.70 -1.51
CA GLN A 93 7.82 11.19 -2.70
C GLN A 93 6.46 10.56 -2.32
N ILE A 94 6.42 9.78 -1.26
CA ILE A 94 5.17 9.18 -0.76
C ILE A 94 4.18 10.28 -0.37
N GLU A 95 4.63 11.27 0.40
CA GLU A 95 3.77 12.37 0.83
C GLU A 95 3.19 13.16 -0.35
N ARG A 96 3.96 13.30 -1.43
CA ARG A 96 3.53 14.02 -2.63
C ARG A 96 2.54 13.21 -3.47
N ASP A 97 2.78 11.91 -3.63
CA ASP A 97 2.08 11.08 -4.62
C ASP A 97 0.98 10.20 -4.02
N ALA A 98 0.93 10.08 -2.68
CA ALA A 98 0.05 9.12 -2.02
C ALA A 98 -1.42 9.36 -2.28
N ARG A 99 -2.15 8.26 -2.49
CA ARG A 99 -3.61 8.25 -2.57
C ARG A 99 -4.13 7.32 -1.49
N ALA A 100 -5.18 7.73 -0.79
CA ALA A 100 -5.81 6.88 0.20
C ALA A 100 -6.27 5.56 -0.44
N LEU A 101 -5.96 4.48 0.24
CA LEU A 101 -6.32 3.15 -0.22
C LEU A 101 -7.82 2.87 -0.07
#